data_355956c5df931769c71ec844aac28d9f
#
_entry.id   355956c5df931769c71ec844aac28d9f
#
_cell.length_a   1.000
_cell.length_b   1.000
_cell.length_c   1.000
_cell.angle_alpha   90.00
_cell.angle_beta   90.00
_cell.angle_gamma   90.00
#
_symmetry.space_group_name_H-M   'P 1'
#
loop_
_entity.id
_entity.type
_entity.pdbx_description
1 polymer ?
#
loop_
_entity_poly.entity_id
_entity_poly.type
_entity_poly.pdbx_seq_one_letter_code
_entity_poly.pdbx_strand_id
1 'polypeptide(L)'
;MDPLDSRTAWLYNEFLNETLSGYDFSSTTERKRSAEALQHAIWYLEQEETATQINRLTSSVKDATWDFINQANASPWYQTGFIGDVRVLNLTHDFKGFQRAQDVICREVPPAVPSPGAILLTGLGTAIVGLVRRRAIK
;
A
#
# COMPACT_ATOMS: atom_id res chain seq x y z
N MET A 1 -0.56 3.84 19.14
CA MET A 1 -0.44 3.58 17.68
C MET A 1 0.38 2.32 17.58
N ASP A 2 -0.25 1.22 17.16
CA ASP A 2 0.50 -0.02 16.96
C ASP A 2 1.38 0.13 15.71
N PRO A 3 2.66 -0.22 15.80
CA PRO A 3 3.53 -0.19 14.63
C PRO A 3 3.07 -1.25 13.64
N LEU A 4 2.99 -0.88 12.36
CA LEU A 4 2.69 -1.81 11.26
C LEU A 4 3.72 -2.93 11.24
N ASP A 5 3.27 -4.19 11.20
CA ASP A 5 4.16 -5.34 11.03
C ASP A 5 4.81 -5.30 9.63
N SER A 6 6.11 -5.53 9.58
CA SER A 6 6.85 -5.52 8.31
C SER A 6 6.40 -6.62 7.33
N ARG A 7 5.83 -7.70 7.83
CA ARG A 7 5.22 -8.79 7.03
C ARG A 7 3.94 -8.32 6.37
N THR A 8 3.10 -7.58 7.10
CA THR A 8 1.89 -6.93 6.57
C THR A 8 2.26 -5.92 5.50
N ALA A 9 3.27 -5.08 5.77
CA ALA A 9 3.75 -4.10 4.80
C ALA A 9 4.24 -4.78 3.50
N TRP A 10 4.96 -5.90 3.63
CA TRP A 10 5.41 -6.68 2.48
C TRP A 10 4.24 -7.27 1.68
N LEU A 11 3.28 -7.94 2.33
CA LEU A 11 2.09 -8.49 1.66
C LEU A 11 1.34 -7.42 0.89
N TYR A 12 1.13 -6.27 1.51
CA TYR A 12 0.44 -5.15 0.88
C TYR A 12 1.22 -4.60 -0.32
N ASN A 13 2.54 -4.51 -0.22
CA ASN A 13 3.41 -4.09 -1.32
C ASN A 13 3.35 -5.07 -2.50
N GLU A 14 3.46 -6.38 -2.25
CA GLU A 14 3.36 -7.41 -3.28
C GLU A 14 1.97 -7.40 -3.94
N PHE A 15 0.91 -7.24 -3.15
CA PHE A 15 -0.45 -7.10 -3.65
C PHE A 15 -0.60 -5.89 -4.59
N LEU A 16 -0.12 -4.72 -4.20
CA LEU A 16 -0.20 -3.49 -5.01
C LEU A 16 0.62 -3.57 -6.30
N ASN A 17 1.70 -4.33 -6.30
CA ASN A 17 2.55 -4.54 -7.47
C ASN A 17 2.06 -5.71 -8.35
N GLU A 18 0.97 -6.38 -7.96
CA GLU A 18 0.44 -7.58 -8.63
C GLU A 18 1.45 -8.74 -8.70
N THR A 19 2.36 -8.82 -7.72
CA THR A 19 3.43 -9.83 -7.63
C THR A 19 3.19 -10.87 -6.55
N LEU A 20 2.11 -10.72 -5.74
CA LEU A 20 1.80 -11.65 -4.67
C LEU A 20 1.44 -13.04 -5.23
N SER A 21 2.30 -14.01 -4.98
CA SER A 21 2.12 -15.39 -5.46
C SER A 21 0.87 -16.02 -4.85
N GLY A 22 0.07 -16.71 -5.67
CA GLY A 22 -1.19 -17.33 -5.25
C GLY A 22 -2.38 -16.38 -5.14
N TYR A 23 -2.19 -15.07 -5.38
CA TYR A 23 -3.29 -14.13 -5.49
C TYR A 23 -3.81 -14.07 -6.94
N ASP A 24 -5.12 -14.26 -7.12
CA ASP A 24 -5.74 -14.16 -8.44
C ASP A 24 -6.17 -12.72 -8.75
N PHE A 25 -5.45 -12.07 -9.65
CA PHE A 25 -5.74 -10.71 -10.09
C PHE A 25 -6.73 -10.66 -11.27
N SER A 26 -7.05 -11.78 -11.90
CA SER A 26 -7.79 -11.83 -13.17
C SER A 26 -9.25 -12.20 -13.03
N SER A 27 -9.58 -13.21 -12.24
CA SER A 27 -10.94 -13.79 -12.11
C SER A 27 -11.74 -13.11 -10.99
N THR A 28 -13.02 -12.81 -11.23
CA THR A 28 -13.87 -12.17 -10.22
C THR A 28 -14.12 -13.06 -9.01
N THR A 29 -14.33 -14.36 -9.19
CA THR A 29 -14.63 -15.30 -8.11
C THR A 29 -13.39 -15.67 -7.31
N GLU A 30 -12.31 -16.03 -8.00
CA GLU A 30 -11.05 -16.40 -7.37
C GLU A 30 -10.39 -15.19 -6.71
N ARG A 31 -10.51 -13.99 -7.30
CA ARG A 31 -10.07 -12.74 -6.69
C ARG A 31 -10.76 -12.48 -5.35
N LYS A 32 -12.08 -12.73 -5.23
CA LYS A 32 -12.78 -12.57 -3.95
C LYS A 32 -12.21 -13.50 -2.89
N ARG A 33 -11.96 -14.75 -3.24
CA ARG A 33 -11.36 -15.75 -2.34
C ARG A 33 -9.95 -15.36 -1.94
N SER A 34 -9.13 -14.92 -2.89
CA SER A 34 -7.76 -14.45 -2.62
C SER A 34 -7.75 -13.19 -1.74
N ALA A 35 -8.70 -12.28 -1.96
CA ALA A 35 -8.85 -11.07 -1.14
C ALA A 35 -9.26 -11.41 0.30
N GLU A 36 -10.21 -12.35 0.48
CA GLU A 36 -10.61 -12.86 1.79
C GLU A 36 -9.41 -13.50 2.52
N ALA A 37 -8.66 -14.35 1.84
CA ALA A 37 -7.48 -14.98 2.40
C ALA A 37 -6.38 -13.97 2.79
N LEU A 38 -6.14 -12.97 1.94
CA LEU A 38 -5.17 -11.90 2.22
C LEU A 38 -5.59 -11.07 3.44
N GLN A 39 -6.89 -10.76 3.57
CA GLN A 39 -7.42 -10.05 4.72
C GLN A 39 -7.18 -10.81 6.02
N HIS A 40 -7.48 -12.10 6.06
CA HIS A 40 -7.22 -12.94 7.22
C HIS A 40 -5.73 -13.06 7.54
N ALA A 41 -4.86 -13.12 6.53
CA ALA A 41 -3.41 -13.11 6.72
C ALA A 41 -2.94 -11.81 7.39
N ILE A 42 -3.44 -10.66 6.95
CA ILE A 42 -3.14 -9.34 7.53
C ILE A 42 -3.61 -9.30 8.98
N TRP A 43 -4.87 -9.64 9.27
CA TRP A 43 -5.40 -9.63 10.63
C TRP A 43 -4.62 -10.53 11.58
N TYR A 44 -4.17 -11.69 11.10
CA TYR A 44 -3.34 -12.58 11.89
C TYR A 44 -1.97 -11.97 12.20
N LEU A 45 -1.32 -11.34 11.23
CA LEU A 45 -0.01 -10.70 11.40
C LEU A 45 -0.08 -9.48 12.32
N GLU A 46 -1.19 -8.72 12.27
CA GLU A 46 -1.47 -7.58 13.15
C GLU A 46 -2.06 -8.01 14.53
N GLN A 47 -2.12 -9.33 14.81
CA GLN A 47 -2.60 -9.91 16.06
C GLN A 47 -4.10 -9.64 16.35
N GLU A 48 -4.88 -9.29 15.33
CA GLU A 48 -6.33 -9.10 15.43
C GLU A 48 -7.09 -10.42 15.27
N GLU A 49 -6.46 -11.46 14.71
CA GLU A 49 -7.02 -12.79 14.52
C GLU A 49 -6.08 -13.88 15.04
N THR A 50 -6.65 -15.01 15.41
CA THR A 50 -5.92 -16.16 15.94
C THR A 50 -5.85 -17.30 14.94
N ALA A 51 -4.84 -18.19 15.06
CA ALA A 51 -4.74 -19.41 14.26
C ALA A 51 -6.02 -20.28 14.35
N THR A 52 -6.72 -20.28 15.51
CA THR A 52 -7.97 -21.03 15.68
C THR A 52 -9.09 -20.48 14.80
N GLN A 53 -9.16 -19.17 14.60
CA GLN A 53 -10.14 -18.52 13.72
C GLN A 53 -9.83 -18.88 12.26
N ILE A 54 -8.59 -18.74 11.82
CA ILE A 54 -8.15 -19.15 10.47
C ILE A 54 -8.50 -20.62 10.19
N ASN A 55 -8.28 -21.52 11.15
CA ASN A 55 -8.56 -22.95 10.98
C ASN A 55 -10.05 -23.27 10.85
N ARG A 56 -10.96 -22.33 11.12
CA ARG A 56 -12.40 -22.47 10.91
C ARG A 56 -12.87 -22.02 9.52
N LEU A 57 -12.01 -21.37 8.76
CA LEU A 57 -12.30 -20.94 7.39
C LEU A 57 -12.50 -22.15 6.47
N THR A 58 -13.11 -21.92 5.32
CA THR A 58 -13.18 -22.94 4.27
C THR A 58 -11.77 -23.37 3.86
N SER A 59 -11.59 -24.64 3.49
CA SER A 59 -10.24 -25.18 3.22
C SER A 59 -9.46 -24.33 2.22
N SER A 60 -10.12 -23.89 1.14
CA SER A 60 -9.44 -23.09 0.10
C SER A 60 -9.00 -21.70 0.58
N VAL A 61 -9.79 -21.02 1.40
CA VAL A 61 -9.42 -19.72 2.00
C VAL A 61 -8.34 -19.93 3.06
N LYS A 62 -8.51 -20.91 3.92
CA LYS A 62 -7.55 -21.24 4.97
C LYS A 62 -6.15 -21.54 4.40
N ASP A 63 -6.09 -22.41 3.39
CA ASP A 63 -4.81 -22.82 2.79
C ASP A 63 -4.13 -21.60 2.14
N ALA A 64 -4.85 -20.79 1.39
CA ALA A 64 -4.33 -19.54 0.82
C ALA A 64 -3.89 -18.53 1.90
N THR A 65 -4.63 -18.42 3.01
CA THR A 65 -4.24 -17.56 4.15
C THR A 65 -2.89 -17.98 4.72
N TRP A 66 -2.70 -19.28 4.98
CA TRP A 66 -1.44 -19.77 5.50
C TRP A 66 -0.29 -19.64 4.49
N ASP A 67 -0.57 -19.79 3.20
CA ASP A 67 0.43 -19.55 2.14
C ASP A 67 0.90 -18.10 2.14
N PHE A 68 0.01 -17.12 2.26
CA PHE A 68 0.39 -15.70 2.36
C PHE A 68 1.20 -15.42 3.63
N ILE A 69 0.79 -15.96 4.78
CA ILE A 69 1.55 -15.82 6.04
C ILE A 69 2.96 -16.42 5.90
N ASN A 70 3.09 -17.58 5.29
CA ASN A 70 4.38 -18.24 5.09
C ASN A 70 5.29 -17.43 4.15
N GLN A 71 4.74 -16.87 3.06
CA GLN A 71 5.48 -15.98 2.17
C GLN A 71 5.97 -14.73 2.91
N ALA A 72 5.10 -14.11 3.72
CA ALA A 72 5.44 -12.94 4.53
C ALA A 72 6.55 -13.25 5.55
N ASN A 73 6.48 -14.40 6.22
CA ASN A 73 7.52 -14.86 7.16
C ASN A 73 8.87 -15.13 6.47
N ALA A 74 8.87 -15.54 5.21
CA ALA A 74 10.07 -15.76 4.42
C ALA A 74 10.61 -14.48 3.76
N SER A 75 9.90 -13.37 3.84
CA SER A 75 10.26 -12.13 3.18
C SER A 75 11.52 -11.49 3.78
N PRO A 76 12.34 -10.80 2.96
CA PRO A 76 13.47 -10.02 3.46
C PRO A 76 13.04 -8.89 4.40
N TRP A 77 11.81 -8.38 4.26
CA TRP A 77 11.29 -7.30 5.08
C TRP A 77 11.08 -7.72 6.53
N TYR A 78 10.67 -8.97 6.76
CA TYR A 78 10.52 -9.50 8.11
C TYR A 78 11.84 -9.52 8.87
N GLN A 79 12.94 -9.88 8.21
CA GLN A 79 14.25 -9.97 8.86
C GLN A 79 14.85 -8.60 9.21
N THR A 80 14.49 -7.56 8.45
CA THR A 80 15.05 -6.21 8.61
C THR A 80 14.12 -5.24 9.34
N GLY A 81 12.85 -5.61 9.54
CA GLY A 81 11.81 -4.70 10.04
C GLY A 81 11.44 -3.59 9.05
N PHE A 82 11.77 -3.77 7.76
CA PHE A 82 11.51 -2.78 6.72
C PHE A 82 10.02 -2.74 6.37
N ILE A 83 9.44 -1.53 6.28
CA ILE A 83 8.03 -1.32 5.91
C ILE A 83 7.85 -0.54 4.60
N GLY A 84 8.94 -0.10 3.97
CA GLY A 84 8.90 0.69 2.74
C GLY A 84 8.06 1.96 2.88
N ASP A 85 7.27 2.25 1.86
CA ASP A 85 6.35 3.39 1.81
C ASP A 85 4.94 3.05 2.32
N VAL A 86 4.77 1.87 2.96
CA VAL A 86 3.49 1.44 3.51
C VAL A 86 3.24 2.11 4.86
N ARG A 87 2.03 2.61 5.05
CA ARG A 87 1.60 3.31 6.27
C ARG A 87 0.20 2.84 6.68
N VAL A 88 -0.10 3.02 7.97
CA VAL A 88 -1.45 2.85 8.51
C VAL A 88 -2.07 4.23 8.68
N LEU A 89 -3.24 4.43 8.10
CA LEU A 89 -4.09 5.58 8.35
C LEU A 89 -5.05 5.22 9.47
N ASN A 90 -4.85 5.81 10.64
CA ASN A 90 -5.78 5.69 11.75
C ASN A 90 -6.97 6.61 11.49
N LEU A 91 -8.13 6.02 11.19
CA LEU A 91 -9.35 6.75 10.94
C LEU A 91 -10.09 6.98 12.25
N THR A 92 -10.34 8.24 12.60
CA THR A 92 -11.18 8.61 13.73
C THR A 92 -12.51 9.13 13.23
N HIS A 93 -13.63 8.57 13.72
CA HIS A 93 -14.96 9.09 13.43
C HIS A 93 -15.36 10.08 14.53
N ASP A 94 -15.50 11.35 14.18
CA ASP A 94 -15.86 12.42 15.10
C ASP A 94 -17.39 12.60 15.14
N PHE A 95 -18.11 11.56 15.59
CA PHE A 95 -19.54 11.66 15.87
C PHE A 95 -19.86 11.18 17.28
N LYS A 96 -20.01 12.15 18.19
CA LYS A 96 -20.46 11.98 19.59
C LYS A 96 -19.84 10.80 20.34
N GLY A 97 -18.53 10.88 20.60
CA GLY A 97 -17.77 9.98 21.48
C GLY A 97 -16.98 8.95 20.68
N PHE A 98 -15.73 9.23 20.47
CA PHE A 98 -14.58 8.38 20.10
C PHE A 98 -14.92 6.94 19.67
N GLN A 99 -15.57 6.75 18.56
CA GLN A 99 -15.58 5.45 17.90
C GLN A 99 -14.39 5.42 16.94
N ARG A 100 -13.45 4.52 17.21
CA ARG A 100 -12.37 4.21 16.26
C ARG A 100 -13.01 3.63 15.01
N ALA A 101 -12.76 4.23 13.86
CA ALA A 101 -13.01 3.59 12.58
C ALA A 101 -11.91 2.56 12.33
N GLN A 102 -12.18 1.61 11.45
CA GLN A 102 -11.18 0.61 11.06
C GLN A 102 -9.98 1.32 10.41
N ASP A 103 -8.78 0.98 10.85
CA ASP A 103 -7.54 1.50 10.29
C ASP A 103 -7.36 1.00 8.85
N VAL A 104 -6.77 1.83 8.00
CA VAL A 104 -6.56 1.53 6.58
C VAL A 104 -5.08 1.52 6.25
N ILE A 105 -4.64 0.45 5.60
CA ILE A 105 -3.28 0.37 5.07
C ILE A 105 -3.22 1.11 3.73
N CYS A 106 -2.22 1.95 3.54
CA CYS A 106 -2.01 2.69 2.30
C CYS A 106 -0.53 2.75 1.93
N ARG A 107 -0.25 3.06 0.66
CA ARG A 107 1.12 3.41 0.22
C ARG A 107 1.25 4.92 0.16
N GLU A 108 2.28 5.46 0.79
CA GLU A 108 2.66 6.85 0.65
C GLU A 108 3.25 7.09 -0.74
N VAL A 109 2.58 7.91 -1.55
CA VAL A 109 3.11 8.33 -2.86
C VAL A 109 3.88 9.62 -2.63
N PRO A 110 5.21 9.65 -2.90
CA PRO A 110 5.97 10.89 -2.80
C PRO A 110 5.33 11.99 -3.66
N PRO A 111 5.27 13.23 -3.19
CA PRO A 111 4.75 14.32 -3.99
C PRO A 111 5.52 14.40 -5.31
N ALA A 112 4.80 14.55 -6.43
CA ALA A 112 5.41 14.67 -7.74
C ALA A 112 6.35 15.90 -7.75
N VAL A 113 7.64 15.65 -7.69
CA VAL A 113 8.65 16.72 -7.81
C VAL A 113 8.68 17.14 -9.28
N PRO A 114 8.45 18.44 -9.61
CA PRO A 114 8.58 18.90 -10.98
C PRO A 114 9.96 18.52 -11.51
N SER A 115 10.02 17.84 -12.66
CA SER A 115 11.32 17.43 -13.20
C SER A 115 12.20 18.64 -13.44
N PRO A 116 13.52 18.55 -13.21
CA PRO A 116 14.45 19.66 -13.45
C PRO A 116 14.30 20.26 -14.85
N GLY A 117 13.93 19.45 -15.84
CA GLY A 117 13.62 19.89 -17.20
C GLY A 117 12.41 20.81 -17.32
N ALA A 118 11.37 20.64 -16.49
CA ALA A 118 10.21 21.53 -16.50
C ALA A 118 10.59 22.93 -15.98
N ILE A 119 11.44 23.00 -14.96
CA ILE A 119 11.93 24.27 -14.41
C ILE A 119 12.82 24.98 -15.44
N LEU A 120 13.70 24.25 -16.12
CA LEU A 120 14.57 24.78 -17.18
C LEU A 120 13.76 25.29 -18.39
N LEU A 121 12.71 24.56 -18.83
CA LEU A 121 11.87 24.99 -19.93
C LEU A 121 11.08 26.27 -19.59
N THR A 122 10.57 26.36 -18.37
CA THR A 122 9.86 27.56 -17.91
C THR A 122 10.80 28.75 -17.84
N GLY A 123 12.02 28.58 -17.33
CA GLY A 123 13.04 29.64 -17.29
C GLY A 123 13.47 30.11 -18.68
N LEU A 124 13.70 29.19 -19.63
CA LEU A 124 14.03 29.50 -21.03
C LEU A 124 12.88 30.18 -21.76
N GLY A 125 11.64 29.69 -21.56
CA GLY A 125 10.46 30.29 -22.17
C GLY A 125 10.24 31.74 -21.74
N THR A 126 10.36 32.06 -20.46
CA THR A 126 10.25 33.43 -19.95
C THR A 126 11.36 34.35 -20.41
N ALA A 127 12.59 33.85 -20.55
CA ALA A 127 13.73 34.63 -21.08
C ALA A 127 13.52 35.00 -22.56
N ILE A 128 13.05 34.05 -23.39
CA ILE A 128 12.79 34.29 -24.82
C ILE A 128 11.66 35.32 -24.98
N VAL A 129 10.54 35.19 -24.25
CA VAL A 129 9.43 36.14 -24.29
C VAL A 129 9.88 37.54 -23.85
N GLY A 130 10.71 37.64 -22.82
CA GLY A 130 11.28 38.91 -22.36
C GLY A 130 12.16 39.59 -23.41
N LEU A 131 13.00 38.82 -24.12
CA LEU A 131 13.84 39.31 -25.20
C LEU A 131 13.07 39.79 -26.44
N VAL A 132 12.04 39.03 -26.84
CA VAL A 132 11.16 39.41 -27.97
C VAL A 132 10.39 40.71 -27.67
N ARG A 133 9.85 40.83 -26.45
CA ARG A 133 9.13 42.05 -26.02
C ARG A 133 10.04 43.28 -26.01
N ARG A 134 11.30 43.17 -25.59
CA ARG A 134 12.25 44.29 -25.63
C ARG A 134 12.62 44.77 -27.04
N ARG A 135 12.54 43.89 -28.06
CA ARG A 135 12.82 44.24 -29.47
C ARG A 135 11.57 44.87 -30.14
N ALA A 136 10.36 44.58 -29.66
CA ALA A 136 9.14 45.14 -30.25
C ALA A 136 8.78 46.56 -29.76
N ILE A 137 9.51 47.08 -28.76
CA ILE A 137 9.26 48.41 -28.17
C ILE A 137 10.31 49.47 -28.66
N LYS A 138 11.17 49.08 -29.60
CA LYS A 138 12.04 50.01 -30.33
C LYS A 138 11.51 50.26 -31.73
#